data_f5d7abd9388e7e71a089e6e1972cc223
#
_entry.id   f5d7abd9388e7e71a089e6e1972cc223
#
_cell.length_a   1.000
_cell.length_b   1.000
_cell.length_c   1.000
_cell.angle_alpha   90.00
_cell.angle_beta   90.00
_cell.angle_gamma   90.00
#
_symmetry.space_group_name_H-M   'P 1'
#
loop_
_entity.id
_entity.type
_entity.pdbx_description
1 polymer ?
#
loop_
_entity_poly.entity_id
_entity_poly.type
_entity_poly.pdbx_seq_one_letter_code
_entity_poly.pdbx_strand_id
1 'polypeptide(L)'
;QMCIRDRFSCIKNEEKVCTHNDEAFWIQARVLKWADYPEIRTMDQYFDLIEKYNAANPTMEDGTANIPYTILCDDWRYFCLENAPQFLDGYPNDGSCMVDPETLTVLDYNTSDTAVKYFSKLNEEYKKGIVDPESFTQSYDEYISKLSTGRVLGMIDQWWDFAYTAGDAIKQAGLDAQGCDYIPLPITIDESVKNQWHNAGGAFNSGSGLAITVSCKDVPGALKLINDLLDQDIHNLRFWGVEGVDYEVDENGEFYRTPEQRTQASDTEYKASHMCSYSYFPQYNGTSDDGINANKPDGQAREFFDGLNDDVKEAFQAYGAETYVEMLGTNEAPGEWYPMWSFSNNFNTSTPGGMAWTKIGEVKHEYLPQVVMAADFDKAWADYMDAYNA
;
A
#
# COMPACT_ATOMS: atom_id res chain seq x y z
N GLN A 1 28.73 17.03 4.36
CA GLN A 1 27.33 16.68 4.70
C GLN A 1 26.66 16.20 3.42
N MET A 2 26.35 14.90 3.33
CA MET A 2 25.43 14.40 2.30
C MET A 2 24.01 14.77 2.77
N CYS A 3 23.28 15.53 1.97
CA CYS A 3 21.84 15.64 2.15
C CYS A 3 21.22 14.50 1.33
N ILE A 4 20.76 13.47 2.00
CA ILE A 4 19.96 12.41 1.41
C ILE A 4 18.52 12.85 1.61
N ARG A 5 17.83 13.14 0.53
CA ARG A 5 16.47 13.64 0.60
C ARG A 5 15.44 12.57 0.30
N ASP A 6 15.83 11.50 -0.39
CA ASP A 6 14.92 10.41 -0.73
C ASP A 6 15.66 9.09 -0.83
N ARG A 7 14.93 8.00 -0.72
CA ARG A 7 15.43 6.65 -0.78
C ARG A 7 15.92 6.33 -2.20
N PHE A 8 17.21 6.04 -2.39
CA PHE A 8 17.68 5.44 -3.64
C PHE A 8 17.39 3.94 -3.58
N SER A 9 16.39 3.51 -4.31
CA SER A 9 16.02 2.11 -4.44
C SER A 9 15.73 1.82 -5.90
N CYS A 10 16.24 0.71 -6.41
CA CYS A 10 15.88 0.20 -7.73
C CYS A 10 15.64 -1.30 -7.65
N ILE A 11 14.87 -1.82 -8.59
CA ILE A 11 14.69 -3.25 -8.77
C ILE A 11 15.88 -3.76 -9.56
N LYS A 12 16.58 -4.75 -8.98
CA LYS A 12 17.65 -5.49 -9.63
C LYS A 12 17.10 -6.85 -10.01
N ASN A 13 17.17 -7.18 -11.28
CA ASN A 13 16.53 -8.36 -11.84
C ASN A 13 15.00 -8.37 -11.62
N GLU A 14 14.39 -9.53 -11.40
CA GLU A 14 12.97 -9.68 -11.18
C GLU A 14 12.59 -9.53 -9.70
N GLU A 15 11.49 -8.86 -9.42
CA GLU A 15 10.89 -8.84 -8.08
C GLU A 15 9.85 -9.97 -8.00
N LYS A 16 10.12 -10.96 -7.14
CA LYS A 16 9.27 -12.16 -7.00
C LYS A 16 8.18 -11.99 -5.96
N VAL A 17 8.39 -11.11 -4.99
CA VAL A 17 7.46 -10.83 -3.90
C VAL A 17 7.38 -9.33 -3.71
N CYS A 18 6.18 -8.78 -3.80
CA CYS A 18 5.88 -7.44 -3.37
C CYS A 18 5.19 -7.50 -2.01
N THR A 19 5.81 -6.93 -1.01
CA THR A 19 5.32 -6.94 0.37
C THR A 19 4.77 -5.60 0.80
N HIS A 20 5.02 -4.55 0.05
CA HIS A 20 4.67 -3.20 0.42
C HIS A 20 4.74 -2.30 -0.80
N ASN A 21 3.92 -1.43 -1.00
CA ASN A 21 3.74 -0.38 -2.00
C ASN A 21 2.44 -0.50 -2.78
N ASP A 22 1.65 -1.54 -2.50
CA ASP A 22 0.37 -1.66 -3.17
C ASP A 22 -0.74 -1.05 -2.31
N GLU A 23 -1.57 -0.27 -2.98
CA GLU A 23 -2.87 0.14 -2.47
C GLU A 23 -3.86 -0.99 -2.69
N ALA A 24 -4.78 -1.20 -1.75
CA ALA A 24 -5.82 -2.21 -1.89
C ALA A 24 -7.04 -1.87 -1.03
N PHE A 25 -8.16 -2.53 -1.31
CA PHE A 25 -9.19 -2.71 -0.31
C PHE A 25 -8.74 -3.78 0.67
N TRP A 26 -8.53 -3.39 1.90
CA TRP A 26 -8.10 -4.28 2.98
C TRP A 26 -9.29 -4.70 3.83
N ILE A 27 -9.29 -5.96 4.25
CA ILE A 27 -10.33 -6.49 5.14
C ILE A 27 -9.68 -7.38 6.21
N GLN A 28 -10.22 -7.39 7.42
CA GLN A 28 -9.68 -8.27 8.46
C GLN A 28 -9.86 -9.75 8.15
N ALA A 29 -8.85 -10.56 8.46
CA ALA A 29 -8.85 -12.00 8.25
C ALA A 29 -10.07 -12.68 8.91
N ARG A 30 -10.48 -12.23 10.11
CA ARG A 30 -11.67 -12.75 10.80
C ARG A 30 -12.99 -12.57 10.03
N VAL A 31 -13.09 -11.51 9.22
CA VAL A 31 -14.28 -11.25 8.40
C VAL A 31 -14.37 -12.28 7.28
N LEU A 32 -13.24 -12.54 6.60
CA LEU A 32 -13.14 -13.57 5.57
C LEU A 32 -13.38 -14.96 6.13
N LYS A 33 -12.77 -15.28 7.27
CA LYS A 33 -12.93 -16.56 7.97
C LYS A 33 -14.37 -16.83 8.38
N TRP A 34 -15.06 -15.82 8.92
CA TRP A 34 -16.47 -15.92 9.30
C TRP A 34 -17.38 -16.32 8.13
N ALA A 35 -17.06 -15.86 6.93
CA ALA A 35 -17.81 -16.14 5.71
C ALA A 35 -17.27 -17.35 4.92
N ASP A 36 -16.36 -18.15 5.50
CA ASP A 36 -15.72 -19.30 4.86
C ASP A 36 -14.92 -18.92 3.59
N TYR A 37 -14.19 -17.80 3.67
CA TYR A 37 -13.28 -17.29 2.64
C TYR A 37 -13.92 -17.15 1.24
N PRO A 38 -14.98 -16.34 1.11
CA PRO A 38 -15.67 -16.17 -0.16
C PRO A 38 -14.79 -15.44 -1.18
N GLU A 39 -15.02 -15.72 -2.45
CA GLU A 39 -14.41 -14.93 -3.53
C GLU A 39 -15.07 -13.54 -3.58
N ILE A 40 -14.29 -12.49 -3.34
CA ILE A 40 -14.72 -11.09 -3.37
C ILE A 40 -14.00 -10.38 -4.50
N ARG A 41 -14.75 -9.93 -5.50
CA ARG A 41 -14.23 -9.31 -6.73
C ARG A 41 -14.72 -7.90 -6.96
N THR A 42 -15.84 -7.52 -6.33
CA THR A 42 -16.45 -6.22 -6.57
C THR A 42 -16.63 -5.42 -5.28
N MET A 43 -16.72 -4.10 -5.44
CA MET A 43 -16.98 -3.18 -4.35
C MET A 43 -18.30 -3.51 -3.62
N ASP A 44 -19.35 -3.91 -4.35
CA ASP A 44 -20.62 -4.29 -3.74
C ASP A 44 -20.49 -5.55 -2.88
N GLN A 45 -19.78 -6.58 -3.36
CA GLN A 45 -19.51 -7.80 -2.58
C GLN A 45 -18.70 -7.49 -1.32
N TYR A 46 -17.73 -6.56 -1.40
CA TYR A 46 -16.92 -6.14 -0.28
C TYR A 46 -17.75 -5.48 0.82
N PHE A 47 -18.55 -4.48 0.50
CA PHE A 47 -19.39 -3.80 1.48
C PHE A 47 -20.51 -4.70 2.02
N ASP A 48 -21.11 -5.52 1.16
CA ASP A 48 -22.09 -6.53 1.57
C ASP A 48 -21.53 -7.49 2.63
N LEU A 49 -20.27 -7.91 2.49
CA LEU A 49 -19.63 -8.78 3.46
C LEU A 49 -19.39 -8.04 4.79
N ILE A 50 -18.87 -6.83 4.75
CA ILE A 50 -18.65 -6.00 5.94
C ILE A 50 -19.97 -5.75 6.69
N GLU A 51 -21.04 -5.38 5.98
CA GLU A 51 -22.36 -5.16 6.56
C GLU A 51 -22.89 -6.41 7.28
N LYS A 52 -22.84 -7.57 6.62
CA LYS A 52 -23.31 -8.85 7.17
C LYS A 52 -22.50 -9.26 8.39
N TYR A 53 -21.16 -9.12 8.30
CA TYR A 53 -20.29 -9.44 9.43
C TYR A 53 -20.59 -8.54 10.63
N ASN A 54 -20.63 -7.21 10.42
CA ASN A 54 -20.87 -6.24 11.49
C ASN A 54 -22.25 -6.41 12.12
N ALA A 55 -23.28 -6.74 11.35
CA ALA A 55 -24.61 -7.03 11.87
C ALA A 55 -24.64 -8.29 12.76
N ALA A 56 -23.83 -9.31 12.42
CA ALA A 56 -23.73 -10.55 13.20
C ALA A 56 -22.78 -10.41 14.40
N ASN A 57 -21.73 -9.60 14.26
CA ASN A 57 -20.62 -9.42 15.21
C ASN A 57 -20.35 -7.91 15.42
N PRO A 58 -21.23 -7.19 16.11
CA PRO A 58 -21.11 -5.71 16.18
C PRO A 58 -19.98 -5.22 17.09
N THR A 59 -19.39 -6.10 17.88
CA THR A 59 -18.35 -5.75 18.87
C THR A 59 -17.17 -6.69 18.80
N MET A 60 -16.05 -6.21 19.32
CA MET A 60 -14.90 -7.02 19.73
C MET A 60 -15.26 -7.94 20.92
N GLU A 61 -14.36 -8.87 21.26
CA GLU A 61 -14.53 -9.76 22.42
C GLU A 61 -14.67 -9.00 23.75
N ASP A 62 -14.03 -7.84 23.87
CA ASP A 62 -14.11 -6.98 25.05
C ASP A 62 -15.42 -6.15 25.14
N GLY A 63 -16.29 -6.28 24.14
CA GLY A 63 -17.55 -5.55 24.03
C GLY A 63 -17.43 -4.16 23.37
N THR A 64 -16.25 -3.75 22.94
CA THR A 64 -16.04 -2.48 22.22
C THR A 64 -16.62 -2.58 20.80
N ALA A 65 -17.36 -1.56 20.34
CA ALA A 65 -17.98 -1.58 19.03
C ALA A 65 -16.95 -1.60 17.89
N ASN A 66 -17.19 -2.41 16.88
CA ASN A 66 -16.43 -2.38 15.64
C ASN A 66 -16.63 -1.06 14.88
N ILE A 67 -15.68 -0.73 14.03
CA ILE A 67 -15.74 0.33 13.04
C ILE A 67 -15.76 -0.38 11.68
N PRO A 68 -16.92 -0.47 11.00
CA PRO A 68 -17.02 -1.33 9.84
C PRO A 68 -16.11 -0.90 8.68
N TYR A 69 -16.02 0.40 8.41
CA TYR A 69 -15.14 0.95 7.37
C TYR A 69 -14.69 2.36 7.73
N THR A 70 -13.42 2.65 7.62
CA THR A 70 -12.86 3.99 7.82
C THR A 70 -12.02 4.43 6.63
N ILE A 71 -11.88 5.74 6.42
CA ILE A 71 -11.13 6.35 5.33
C ILE A 71 -10.18 7.38 5.93
N LEU A 72 -8.93 7.38 5.50
CA LEU A 72 -7.97 8.41 5.86
C LEU A 72 -8.04 9.56 4.85
N CYS A 73 -8.31 10.79 5.33
CA CYS A 73 -8.40 11.99 4.53
C CYS A 73 -7.51 13.13 5.06
N ASP A 74 -6.41 12.78 5.74
CA ASP A 74 -5.52 13.74 6.38
C ASP A 74 -4.36 14.13 5.46
N ASP A 75 -4.21 15.43 5.20
CA ASP A 75 -3.12 16.02 4.43
C ASP A 75 -2.94 15.34 3.05
N TRP A 76 -1.72 14.99 2.69
CA TRP A 76 -1.37 14.33 1.42
C TRP A 76 -1.91 12.90 1.27
N ARG A 77 -2.36 12.26 2.37
CA ARG A 77 -2.96 10.92 2.38
C ARG A 77 -4.38 10.87 1.83
N TYR A 78 -4.84 11.95 1.26
CA TYR A 78 -6.16 12.06 0.65
C TYR A 78 -6.38 11.05 -0.48
N PHE A 79 -5.32 10.45 -0.99
CA PHE A 79 -5.38 9.37 -1.97
C PHE A 79 -6.23 8.19 -1.52
N CYS A 80 -6.31 7.90 -0.22
CA CYS A 80 -7.16 6.84 0.33
C CYS A 80 -8.66 7.06 0.03
N LEU A 81 -9.08 8.28 -0.23
CA LEU A 81 -10.45 8.57 -0.67
C LEU A 81 -10.57 8.63 -2.20
N GLU A 82 -9.62 9.28 -2.87
CA GLU A 82 -9.82 9.72 -4.26
C GLU A 82 -9.26 8.78 -5.33
N ASN A 83 -8.30 7.88 -4.99
CA ASN A 83 -7.67 7.03 -5.99
C ASN A 83 -8.48 5.80 -6.40
N ALA A 84 -9.42 5.33 -5.57
CA ALA A 84 -10.16 4.10 -5.82
C ALA A 84 -10.81 4.00 -7.21
N PRO A 85 -11.40 5.05 -7.80
CA PRO A 85 -12.03 4.95 -9.11
C PRO A 85 -11.10 4.44 -10.22
N GLN A 86 -9.82 4.84 -10.24
CA GLN A 86 -8.89 4.35 -11.27
C GLN A 86 -8.63 2.85 -11.15
N PHE A 87 -8.43 2.33 -9.93
CA PHE A 87 -8.22 0.91 -9.70
C PHE A 87 -9.48 0.09 -9.98
N LEU A 88 -10.64 0.62 -9.59
CA LEU A 88 -11.92 -0.02 -9.87
C LEU A 88 -12.19 -0.16 -11.38
N ASP A 89 -11.67 0.75 -12.20
CA ASP A 89 -11.69 0.69 -13.66
C ASP A 89 -10.55 -0.17 -14.27
N GLY A 90 -9.71 -0.78 -13.43
CA GLY A 90 -8.63 -1.65 -13.89
C GLY A 90 -7.41 -0.91 -14.43
N TYR A 91 -7.14 0.28 -13.94
CA TYR A 91 -5.92 1.03 -14.26
C TYR A 91 -4.90 0.94 -13.14
N PRO A 92 -3.60 0.93 -13.46
CA PRO A 92 -2.55 0.88 -12.46
C PRO A 92 -2.45 2.19 -11.68
N ASN A 93 -1.81 2.13 -10.51
CA ASN A 93 -1.53 3.32 -9.70
C ASN A 93 -0.49 4.23 -10.37
N ASP A 94 -0.96 5.20 -11.12
CA ASP A 94 -0.12 6.32 -11.59
C ASP A 94 -0.32 7.60 -10.79
N GLY A 95 -1.35 7.63 -9.92
CA GLY A 95 -1.60 8.67 -8.92
C GLY A 95 -2.11 10.01 -9.46
N SER A 96 -2.24 10.17 -10.77
CA SER A 96 -2.56 11.47 -11.35
C SER A 96 -3.67 11.42 -12.41
N CYS A 97 -3.69 10.37 -13.20
CA CYS A 97 -4.62 10.17 -14.30
C CYS A 97 -4.68 8.69 -14.69
N MET A 98 -5.63 8.31 -15.49
CA MET A 98 -5.61 7.04 -16.22
C MET A 98 -5.03 7.28 -17.61
N VAL A 99 -4.28 6.31 -18.12
CA VAL A 99 -3.77 6.33 -19.50
C VAL A 99 -4.31 5.12 -20.24
N ASP A 100 -5.07 5.35 -21.29
CA ASP A 100 -5.51 4.28 -22.18
C ASP A 100 -4.27 3.71 -22.91
N PRO A 101 -3.94 2.42 -22.72
CA PRO A 101 -2.70 1.85 -23.24
C PRO A 101 -2.70 1.68 -24.77
N GLU A 102 -3.87 1.68 -25.43
CA GLU A 102 -3.96 1.53 -26.89
C GLU A 102 -3.84 2.88 -27.60
N THR A 103 -4.50 3.89 -27.06
CA THR A 103 -4.55 5.22 -27.69
C THR A 103 -3.57 6.22 -27.09
N LEU A 104 -2.98 5.91 -25.94
CA LEU A 104 -2.17 6.81 -25.11
C LEU A 104 -2.91 8.11 -24.76
N THR A 105 -4.22 8.01 -24.65
CA THR A 105 -5.08 9.12 -24.23
C THR A 105 -5.12 9.20 -22.72
N VAL A 106 -4.89 10.40 -22.20
CA VAL A 106 -5.03 10.68 -20.76
C VAL A 106 -6.52 10.83 -20.42
N LEU A 107 -6.96 10.11 -19.41
CA LEU A 107 -8.33 10.09 -18.93
C LEU A 107 -8.39 10.60 -17.48
N ASP A 108 -9.45 11.31 -17.16
CA ASP A 108 -9.70 11.82 -15.82
C ASP A 108 -10.60 10.85 -15.03
N TYR A 109 -10.03 10.18 -14.02
CA TYR A 109 -10.79 9.25 -13.18
C TYR A 109 -11.71 9.95 -12.16
N ASN A 110 -11.46 11.25 -11.84
CA ASN A 110 -12.22 11.97 -10.82
C ASN A 110 -13.67 12.29 -11.23
N THR A 111 -13.94 12.22 -12.53
CA THR A 111 -15.23 12.57 -13.13
C THR A 111 -15.86 11.41 -13.90
N SER A 112 -15.25 10.22 -13.84
CA SER A 112 -15.72 9.03 -14.54
C SER A 112 -17.02 8.48 -14.00
N ASP A 113 -17.72 7.65 -14.79
CA ASP A 113 -18.90 6.92 -14.34
C ASP A 113 -18.58 6.02 -13.13
N THR A 114 -17.36 5.51 -13.04
CA THR A 114 -16.88 4.72 -11.90
C THR A 114 -16.71 5.58 -10.67
N ALA A 115 -16.24 6.83 -10.81
CA ALA A 115 -16.21 7.76 -9.68
C ALA A 115 -17.62 8.02 -9.13
N VAL A 116 -18.61 8.25 -10.02
CA VAL A 116 -20.02 8.39 -9.60
C VAL A 116 -20.49 7.17 -8.80
N LYS A 117 -20.24 5.95 -9.30
CA LYS A 117 -20.63 4.70 -8.63
C LYS A 117 -19.93 4.53 -7.29
N TYR A 118 -18.62 4.80 -7.23
CA TYR A 118 -17.83 4.67 -6.00
C TYR A 118 -18.32 5.64 -4.92
N PHE A 119 -18.42 6.92 -5.23
CA PHE A 119 -18.87 7.92 -4.26
C PHE A 119 -20.35 7.76 -3.88
N SER A 120 -21.19 7.29 -4.81
CA SER A 120 -22.59 6.93 -4.51
C SER A 120 -22.66 5.75 -3.53
N LYS A 121 -21.81 4.73 -3.72
CA LYS A 121 -21.71 3.60 -2.78
C LYS A 121 -21.23 4.06 -1.42
N LEU A 122 -20.19 4.88 -1.32
CA LEU A 122 -19.74 5.43 -0.05
C LEU A 122 -20.84 6.26 0.65
N ASN A 123 -21.61 7.03 -0.09
CA ASN A 123 -22.75 7.78 0.46
C ASN A 123 -23.84 6.85 0.99
N GLU A 124 -24.15 5.77 0.29
CA GLU A 124 -25.07 4.74 0.76
C GLU A 124 -24.59 4.11 2.07
N GLU A 125 -23.32 3.69 2.12
CA GLU A 125 -22.70 3.07 3.29
C GLU A 125 -22.59 4.05 4.48
N TYR A 126 -22.32 5.33 4.21
CA TYR A 126 -22.33 6.36 5.23
C TYR A 126 -23.72 6.51 5.86
N LYS A 127 -24.78 6.54 5.04
CA LYS A 127 -26.17 6.60 5.52
C LYS A 127 -26.58 5.39 6.34
N LYS A 128 -26.00 4.21 6.07
CA LYS A 128 -26.19 2.98 6.86
C LYS A 128 -25.37 2.97 8.15
N GLY A 129 -24.42 3.89 8.33
CA GLY A 129 -23.50 3.92 9.46
C GLY A 129 -22.35 2.91 9.34
N ILE A 130 -22.05 2.45 8.11
CA ILE A 130 -20.91 1.57 7.81
C ILE A 130 -19.63 2.39 7.68
N VAL A 131 -19.67 3.52 6.96
CA VAL A 131 -18.53 4.45 6.91
C VAL A 131 -18.44 5.23 8.21
N ASP A 132 -17.27 5.20 8.83
CA ASP A 132 -16.95 5.95 10.04
C ASP A 132 -17.17 7.46 9.84
N PRO A 133 -18.04 8.11 10.63
CA PRO A 133 -18.31 9.53 10.47
C PRO A 133 -17.10 10.43 10.74
N GLU A 134 -16.08 9.94 11.45
CA GLU A 134 -14.85 10.67 11.70
C GLU A 134 -13.83 10.56 10.56
N SER A 135 -14.08 9.74 9.54
CA SER A 135 -13.17 9.52 8.39
C SER A 135 -12.67 10.82 7.75
N PHE A 136 -13.50 11.86 7.72
CA PHE A 136 -13.17 13.13 7.05
C PHE A 136 -12.58 14.20 7.97
N THR A 137 -12.38 13.88 9.25
CA THR A 137 -11.88 14.82 10.27
C THR A 137 -10.78 14.25 11.15
N GLN A 138 -10.58 12.93 11.12
CA GLN A 138 -9.53 12.26 11.89
C GLN A 138 -8.15 12.59 11.33
N SER A 139 -7.19 12.76 12.22
CA SER A 139 -5.78 12.81 11.89
C SER A 139 -5.21 11.44 11.58
N TYR A 140 -4.02 11.39 10.97
CA TYR A 140 -3.30 10.14 10.75
C TYR A 140 -3.07 9.35 12.05
N ASP A 141 -2.69 10.03 13.13
CA ASP A 141 -2.46 9.37 14.42
C ASP A 141 -3.75 8.74 14.99
N GLU A 142 -4.90 9.40 14.83
CA GLU A 142 -6.20 8.87 15.22
C GLU A 142 -6.61 7.67 14.37
N TYR A 143 -6.37 7.74 13.04
CA TYR A 143 -6.59 6.63 12.13
C TYR A 143 -5.76 5.40 12.53
N ILE A 144 -4.44 5.55 12.70
CA ILE A 144 -3.55 4.47 13.14
C ILE A 144 -3.97 3.91 14.51
N SER A 145 -4.38 4.79 15.43
CA SER A 145 -4.90 4.35 16.73
C SER A 145 -6.14 3.47 16.58
N LYS A 146 -7.08 3.83 15.71
CA LYS A 146 -8.27 3.00 15.44
C LYS A 146 -7.90 1.63 14.87
N LEU A 147 -7.01 1.57 13.88
CA LEU A 147 -6.53 0.31 13.29
C LEU A 147 -5.84 -0.56 14.34
N SER A 148 -4.99 0.02 15.17
CA SER A 148 -4.21 -0.66 16.22
C SER A 148 -5.08 -1.30 17.31
N THR A 149 -6.34 -0.86 17.45
CA THR A 149 -7.30 -1.49 18.39
C THR A 149 -7.94 -2.76 17.83
N GLY A 150 -7.69 -3.13 16.56
CA GLY A 150 -8.34 -4.26 15.90
C GLY A 150 -9.81 -4.04 15.56
N ARG A 151 -10.38 -2.85 15.80
CA ARG A 151 -11.83 -2.58 15.64
C ARG A 151 -12.25 -2.31 14.21
N VAL A 152 -11.33 -1.84 13.35
CA VAL A 152 -11.64 -1.47 11.97
C VAL A 152 -11.70 -2.73 11.11
N LEU A 153 -12.87 -3.01 10.52
CA LEU A 153 -13.07 -4.22 9.73
C LEU A 153 -12.51 -4.13 8.32
N GLY A 154 -12.50 -2.93 7.74
CA GLY A 154 -11.96 -2.70 6.40
C GLY A 154 -11.62 -1.24 6.13
N MET A 155 -10.74 -1.01 5.18
CA MET A 155 -10.34 0.30 4.67
C MET A 155 -9.73 0.16 3.27
N ILE A 156 -9.44 1.30 2.63
CA ILE A 156 -8.57 1.38 1.46
C ILE A 156 -7.35 2.20 1.83
N ASP A 157 -6.16 1.68 1.57
CA ASP A 157 -4.90 2.35 1.90
C ASP A 157 -3.72 1.67 1.19
N GLN A 158 -2.58 2.32 1.19
CA GLN A 158 -1.28 1.75 0.85
C GLN A 158 -0.73 0.94 2.03
N TRP A 159 -0.22 -0.26 1.76
CA TRP A 159 0.32 -1.13 2.82
C TRP A 159 1.34 -0.42 3.72
N TRP A 160 2.26 0.34 3.13
CA TRP A 160 3.32 1.04 3.86
C TRP A 160 2.81 2.15 4.80
N ASP A 161 1.60 2.69 4.58
CA ASP A 161 1.08 3.80 5.40
C ASP A 161 0.52 3.31 6.74
N PHE A 162 -0.02 2.11 6.82
CA PHE A 162 -0.62 1.60 8.06
C PHE A 162 0.10 0.38 8.67
N ALA A 163 0.62 -0.54 7.84
CA ALA A 163 0.95 -1.88 8.31
C ALA A 163 2.13 -1.94 9.28
N TYR A 164 3.13 -1.07 9.10
CA TYR A 164 4.28 -1.02 10.02
C TYR A 164 3.89 -0.69 11.46
N THR A 165 2.95 0.23 11.65
CA THR A 165 2.57 0.71 12.98
C THR A 165 1.36 -0.06 13.51
N ALA A 166 0.29 -0.17 12.73
CA ALA A 166 -0.92 -0.85 13.16
C ALA A 166 -0.72 -2.37 13.25
N GLY A 167 -0.01 -2.99 12.28
CA GLY A 167 0.28 -4.42 12.32
C GLY A 167 1.14 -4.82 13.52
N ASP A 168 2.19 -4.06 13.82
CA ASP A 168 3.00 -4.30 15.03
C ASP A 168 2.17 -4.15 16.32
N ALA A 169 1.28 -3.17 16.39
CA ALA A 169 0.42 -2.95 17.55
C ALA A 169 -0.60 -4.08 17.72
N ILE A 170 -1.24 -4.54 16.64
CA ILE A 170 -2.15 -5.69 16.62
C ILE A 170 -1.45 -6.92 17.18
N LYS A 171 -0.25 -7.22 16.68
CA LYS A 171 0.56 -8.35 17.14
C LYS A 171 0.95 -8.24 18.62
N GLN A 172 1.45 -7.09 19.05
CA GLN A 172 1.84 -6.86 20.44
C GLN A 172 0.66 -6.99 21.42
N ALA A 173 -0.55 -6.64 20.97
CA ALA A 173 -1.78 -6.78 21.74
C ALA A 173 -2.38 -8.20 21.68
N GLY A 174 -1.82 -9.12 20.87
CA GLY A 174 -2.36 -10.46 20.65
C GLY A 174 -3.68 -10.49 19.88
N LEU A 175 -3.99 -9.42 19.16
CA LEU A 175 -5.22 -9.29 18.37
C LEU A 175 -5.13 -10.04 17.02
N ASP A 176 -3.93 -10.39 16.57
CA ASP A 176 -3.67 -11.32 15.48
C ASP A 176 -4.33 -12.69 15.73
N ALA A 177 -4.27 -13.19 16.97
CA ALA A 177 -4.97 -14.42 17.36
C ALA A 177 -6.51 -14.32 17.25
N GLN A 178 -7.06 -13.12 17.16
CA GLN A 178 -8.49 -12.86 16.91
C GLN A 178 -8.79 -12.60 15.44
N GLY A 179 -7.80 -12.68 14.55
CA GLY A 179 -7.95 -12.46 13.13
C GLY A 179 -8.06 -10.97 12.73
N CYS A 180 -7.44 -10.09 13.48
CA CYS A 180 -7.50 -8.65 13.25
C CYS A 180 -6.48 -8.12 12.23
N ASP A 181 -5.60 -8.95 11.70
CA ASP A 181 -4.72 -8.59 10.59
C ASP A 181 -5.48 -8.40 9.28
N TYR A 182 -4.89 -7.63 8.36
CA TYR A 182 -5.56 -7.22 7.14
C TYR A 182 -5.08 -8.00 5.91
N ILE A 183 -6.03 -8.40 5.08
CA ILE A 183 -5.84 -9.11 3.82
C ILE A 183 -6.23 -8.19 2.67
N PRO A 184 -5.39 -8.01 1.63
CA PRO A 184 -5.73 -7.20 0.48
C PRO A 184 -6.65 -7.96 -0.48
N LEU A 185 -7.63 -7.27 -1.07
CA LEU A 185 -8.55 -7.83 -2.04
C LEU A 185 -8.48 -7.08 -3.37
N PRO A 186 -8.41 -7.79 -4.52
CA PRO A 186 -8.29 -7.21 -5.85
C PRO A 186 -9.65 -6.76 -6.41
N ILE A 187 -10.26 -5.79 -5.76
CA ILE A 187 -11.63 -5.31 -6.03
C ILE A 187 -11.67 -4.44 -7.29
N THR A 188 -12.63 -4.69 -8.17
CA THR A 188 -12.94 -3.86 -9.34
C THR A 188 -14.40 -3.43 -9.33
N ILE A 189 -14.77 -2.54 -10.25
CA ILE A 189 -16.15 -2.06 -10.35
C ILE A 189 -17.10 -3.14 -10.87
N ASP A 190 -16.57 -4.09 -11.65
CA ASP A 190 -17.31 -5.19 -12.26
C ASP A 190 -16.36 -6.39 -12.46
N GLU A 191 -16.85 -7.61 -12.32
CA GLU A 191 -16.05 -8.84 -12.43
C GLU A 191 -15.36 -9.04 -13.79
N SER A 192 -15.83 -8.36 -14.83
CA SER A 192 -15.21 -8.39 -16.16
C SER A 192 -13.97 -7.50 -16.29
N VAL A 193 -13.78 -6.57 -15.36
CA VAL A 193 -12.64 -5.65 -15.36
C VAL A 193 -11.41 -6.38 -14.84
N LYS A 194 -10.31 -6.31 -15.61
CA LYS A 194 -9.01 -6.83 -15.19
C LYS A 194 -8.46 -5.95 -14.07
N ASN A 195 -8.18 -6.55 -12.91
CA ASN A 195 -7.59 -5.78 -11.84
C ASN A 195 -6.13 -5.41 -12.14
N GLN A 196 -5.71 -4.25 -11.65
CA GLN A 196 -4.37 -3.69 -11.79
C GLN A 196 -3.85 -3.15 -10.44
N TRP A 197 -4.32 -3.71 -9.33
CA TRP A 197 -3.91 -3.30 -7.99
C TRP A 197 -2.42 -3.53 -7.74
N HIS A 198 -1.87 -4.65 -8.23
CA HIS A 198 -0.44 -4.91 -8.25
C HIS A 198 0.09 -4.80 -9.66
N ASN A 199 1.24 -4.13 -9.82
CA ASN A 199 1.97 -4.07 -11.08
C ASN A 199 3.43 -4.40 -10.85
N ALA A 200 4.02 -5.12 -11.80
CA ALA A 200 5.46 -5.34 -11.81
C ALA A 200 6.19 -4.00 -11.77
N GLY A 201 7.22 -3.93 -10.96
CA GLY A 201 8.01 -2.73 -10.82
C GLY A 201 8.40 -2.13 -12.16
N GLY A 202 8.07 -0.85 -12.30
CA GLY A 202 8.23 -0.14 -13.54
C GLY A 202 9.69 0.20 -13.86
N ALA A 203 9.84 0.97 -14.92
CA ALA A 203 11.09 1.52 -15.37
C ALA A 203 11.81 2.34 -14.27
N PHE A 204 13.04 2.68 -14.54
CA PHE A 204 13.89 3.49 -13.68
C PHE A 204 13.16 4.72 -13.12
N ASN A 205 13.00 4.77 -11.80
CA ASN A 205 12.43 5.92 -11.11
C ASN A 205 13.47 7.03 -10.99
N SER A 206 13.32 8.10 -11.76
CA SER A 206 14.17 9.30 -11.70
C SER A 206 13.67 10.36 -10.72
N GLY A 207 12.52 10.14 -10.08
CA GLY A 207 11.91 11.10 -9.14
C GLY A 207 12.57 11.13 -7.76
N SER A 208 13.34 10.09 -7.40
CA SER A 208 14.11 10.01 -6.17
C SER A 208 15.58 9.69 -6.44
N GLY A 209 16.45 9.95 -5.50
CA GLY A 209 17.85 9.67 -5.68
C GLY A 209 18.73 10.16 -4.54
N LEU A 210 20.03 9.91 -4.70
CA LEU A 210 21.05 10.32 -3.76
C LEU A 210 21.86 11.47 -4.35
N ALA A 211 21.95 12.58 -3.64
CA ALA A 211 22.67 13.76 -4.10
C ALA A 211 23.94 14.02 -3.28
N ILE A 212 25.03 14.33 -3.98
CA ILE A 212 26.27 14.83 -3.36
C ILE A 212 26.25 16.36 -3.43
N THR A 213 26.25 17.01 -2.27
CA THR A 213 26.17 18.46 -2.19
C THR A 213 27.47 19.15 -2.67
N VAL A 214 27.35 20.40 -3.12
CA VAL A 214 28.50 21.23 -3.55
C VAL A 214 29.51 21.49 -2.42
N SER A 215 29.15 21.25 -1.17
CA SER A 215 30.05 21.39 -0.02
C SER A 215 30.90 20.14 0.23
N CYS A 216 30.66 19.03 -0.50
CA CYS A 216 31.45 17.80 -0.39
C CYS A 216 32.88 18.06 -0.84
N LYS A 217 33.85 17.74 0.02
CA LYS A 217 35.28 17.96 -0.25
C LYS A 217 35.96 16.78 -0.92
N ASP A 218 35.34 15.60 -0.87
CA ASP A 218 35.81 14.37 -1.48
C ASP A 218 34.69 13.68 -2.25
N VAL A 219 34.40 14.21 -3.43
CA VAL A 219 33.38 13.65 -4.32
C VAL A 219 33.73 12.23 -4.79
N PRO A 220 34.98 11.92 -5.17
CA PRO A 220 35.37 10.55 -5.52
C PRO A 220 35.15 9.55 -4.37
N GLY A 221 35.51 9.92 -3.14
CA GLY A 221 35.27 9.09 -1.96
C GLY A 221 33.79 8.86 -1.68
N ALA A 222 32.98 9.89 -1.85
CA ALA A 222 31.52 9.79 -1.71
C ALA A 222 30.91 8.84 -2.77
N LEU A 223 31.32 8.97 -4.05
CA LEU A 223 30.90 8.07 -5.11
C LEU A 223 31.36 6.63 -4.87
N LYS A 224 32.59 6.45 -4.38
CA LYS A 224 33.09 5.12 -4.01
C LYS A 224 32.24 4.50 -2.90
N LEU A 225 31.90 5.25 -1.85
CA LEU A 225 31.03 4.76 -0.78
C LEU A 225 29.66 4.33 -1.32
N ILE A 226 29.05 5.13 -2.20
CA ILE A 226 27.77 4.79 -2.82
C ILE A 226 27.89 3.48 -3.60
N ASN A 227 28.95 3.34 -4.41
CA ASN A 227 29.19 2.14 -5.19
C ASN A 227 29.44 0.90 -4.29
N ASP A 228 30.24 1.06 -3.22
CA ASP A 228 30.53 -0.03 -2.30
C ASP A 228 29.26 -0.50 -1.55
N LEU A 229 28.33 0.41 -1.23
CA LEU A 229 27.05 0.07 -0.60
C LEU A 229 26.10 -0.72 -1.54
N LEU A 230 26.34 -0.68 -2.85
CA LEU A 230 25.61 -1.42 -3.88
C LEU A 230 26.33 -2.74 -4.28
N ASP A 231 27.51 -3.00 -3.75
CA ASP A 231 28.17 -4.29 -3.88
C ASP A 231 27.29 -5.39 -3.27
N GLN A 232 27.17 -6.55 -3.96
CA GLN A 232 26.22 -7.60 -3.56
C GLN A 232 26.55 -8.18 -2.17
N ASP A 233 27.82 -8.40 -1.87
CA ASP A 233 28.22 -8.96 -0.57
C ASP A 233 27.95 -7.96 0.56
N ILE A 234 28.24 -6.68 0.32
CA ILE A 234 27.94 -5.61 1.27
C ILE A 234 26.43 -5.43 1.43
N HIS A 235 25.68 -5.54 0.33
CA HIS A 235 24.22 -5.46 0.37
C HIS A 235 23.62 -6.62 1.17
N ASN A 236 24.07 -7.85 0.94
CA ASN A 236 23.66 -9.03 1.70
C ASN A 236 23.98 -8.87 3.19
N LEU A 237 25.18 -8.41 3.52
CA LEU A 237 25.55 -8.15 4.91
C LEU A 237 24.65 -7.11 5.59
N ARG A 238 24.17 -6.13 4.85
CA ARG A 238 23.29 -5.08 5.37
C ARG A 238 21.86 -5.55 5.63
N PHE A 239 21.32 -6.46 4.82
CA PHE A 239 19.92 -6.85 4.86
C PHE A 239 19.71 -8.28 5.39
N TRP A 240 20.53 -9.20 4.99
CA TRP A 240 20.49 -10.59 5.47
C TRP A 240 21.32 -10.79 6.75
N GLY A 241 22.46 -10.11 6.86
CA GLY A 241 23.39 -10.26 7.97
C GLY A 241 24.48 -11.29 7.67
N VAL A 242 24.86 -12.07 8.66
CA VAL A 242 25.94 -13.05 8.60
C VAL A 242 25.35 -14.47 8.53
N GLU A 243 25.75 -15.25 7.52
CA GLU A 243 25.37 -16.66 7.36
C GLU A 243 25.71 -17.49 8.63
N GLY A 244 24.77 -18.35 9.03
CA GLY A 244 24.86 -19.16 10.24
C GLY A 244 24.66 -18.40 11.56
N VAL A 245 24.44 -17.06 11.49
CA VAL A 245 24.12 -16.20 12.63
C VAL A 245 22.76 -15.54 12.46
N ASP A 246 22.59 -14.80 11.38
CA ASP A 246 21.38 -14.01 11.09
C ASP A 246 20.45 -14.72 10.09
N TYR A 247 20.97 -15.61 9.28
CA TYR A 247 20.23 -16.43 8.32
C TYR A 247 20.98 -17.74 8.02
N GLU A 248 20.25 -18.69 7.45
CA GLU A 248 20.76 -19.97 6.98
C GLU A 248 20.63 -20.08 5.46
N VAL A 249 21.36 -21.04 4.87
CA VAL A 249 21.29 -21.40 3.45
C VAL A 249 20.90 -22.87 3.33
N ASP A 250 19.86 -23.17 2.57
CA ASP A 250 19.40 -24.54 2.36
C ASP A 250 20.20 -25.27 1.26
N GLU A 251 19.84 -26.51 0.98
CA GLU A 251 20.50 -27.36 -0.03
C GLU A 251 20.35 -26.84 -1.48
N ASN A 252 19.41 -25.94 -1.73
CA ASN A 252 19.16 -25.31 -3.02
C ASN A 252 19.88 -23.95 -3.13
N GLY A 253 20.55 -23.49 -2.07
CA GLY A 253 21.16 -22.17 -1.99
C GLY A 253 20.20 -21.07 -1.61
N GLU A 254 18.97 -21.39 -1.15
CA GLU A 254 17.99 -20.41 -0.75
C GLU A 254 18.26 -19.91 0.67
N PHE A 255 18.24 -18.59 0.84
CA PHE A 255 18.39 -17.94 2.14
C PHE A 255 17.07 -17.99 2.91
N TYR A 256 17.15 -18.32 4.19
CA TYR A 256 16.01 -18.30 5.09
C TYR A 256 16.43 -18.01 6.53
N ARG A 257 15.50 -17.65 7.38
CA ARG A 257 15.70 -17.50 8.83
C ARG A 257 14.97 -18.59 9.59
N THR A 258 15.61 -19.06 10.65
CA THR A 258 14.89 -19.87 11.65
C THR A 258 13.91 -18.97 12.42
N PRO A 259 12.91 -19.50 13.14
CA PRO A 259 12.03 -18.71 13.99
C PRO A 259 12.79 -17.83 15.00
N GLU A 260 13.89 -18.35 15.57
CA GLU A 260 14.74 -17.63 16.50
C GLU A 260 15.48 -16.47 15.83
N GLN A 261 16.06 -16.69 14.65
CA GLN A 261 16.74 -15.65 13.87
C GLN A 261 15.74 -14.58 13.42
N ARG A 262 14.51 -14.97 13.06
CA ARG A 262 13.44 -14.03 12.66
C ARG A 262 13.01 -13.16 13.84
N THR A 263 12.82 -13.76 15.02
CA THR A 263 12.54 -13.03 16.26
C THR A 263 13.68 -12.06 16.60
N GLN A 264 14.93 -12.50 16.49
CA GLN A 264 16.09 -11.66 16.73
C GLN A 264 16.21 -10.52 15.72
N ALA A 265 15.94 -10.79 14.44
CA ALA A 265 15.94 -9.77 13.39
C ALA A 265 14.79 -8.74 13.52
N SER A 266 13.75 -9.03 14.29
CA SER A 266 12.69 -8.05 14.62
C SER A 266 13.05 -7.17 15.82
N ASP A 267 14.01 -7.57 16.65
CA ASP A 267 14.45 -6.81 17.82
C ASP A 267 15.18 -5.52 17.44
N THR A 268 14.73 -4.40 17.97
CA THR A 268 15.27 -3.07 17.61
C THR A 268 16.71 -2.87 18.08
N GLU A 269 17.08 -3.38 19.24
CA GLU A 269 18.44 -3.26 19.79
C GLU A 269 19.42 -4.13 19.01
N TYR A 270 18.99 -5.34 18.66
CA TYR A 270 19.79 -6.22 17.81
C TYR A 270 20.01 -5.60 16.42
N LYS A 271 18.96 -5.09 15.78
CA LYS A 271 19.07 -4.37 14.49
C LYS A 271 20.07 -3.21 14.57
N ALA A 272 19.98 -2.41 15.61
CA ALA A 272 20.86 -1.25 15.79
C ALA A 272 22.33 -1.63 15.99
N SER A 273 22.61 -2.77 16.56
CA SER A 273 23.98 -3.24 16.89
C SER A 273 24.61 -4.15 15.83
N HIS A 274 23.82 -4.87 15.03
CA HIS A 274 24.30 -5.90 14.12
C HIS A 274 23.96 -5.65 12.64
N MET A 275 22.95 -4.83 12.35
CA MET A 275 22.47 -4.59 10.99
C MET A 275 22.61 -3.12 10.61
N CYS A 276 22.52 -2.81 9.31
CA CYS A 276 22.47 -1.44 8.85
C CYS A 276 21.07 -0.86 9.05
N SER A 277 20.89 -0.11 10.14
CA SER A 277 19.61 0.54 10.45
C SER A 277 19.30 1.77 9.57
N TYR A 278 20.26 2.23 8.76
CA TYR A 278 20.10 3.43 7.94
C TYR A 278 19.44 3.12 6.59
N SER A 279 18.12 3.26 6.54
CA SER A 279 17.29 2.90 5.39
C SER A 279 17.47 3.78 4.15
N TYR A 280 18.09 4.96 4.29
CA TYR A 280 18.32 5.90 3.18
C TYR A 280 19.58 5.61 2.36
N PHE A 281 20.43 4.67 2.78
CA PHE A 281 21.52 4.23 1.94
C PHE A 281 21.03 3.52 0.67
N PRO A 282 21.78 3.63 -0.45
CA PRO A 282 21.44 2.96 -1.69
C PRO A 282 21.15 1.47 -1.47
N GLN A 283 20.12 0.95 -2.12
CA GLN A 283 19.67 -0.42 -1.94
C GLN A 283 18.98 -0.96 -3.19
N TYR A 284 18.93 -2.28 -3.29
CA TYR A 284 18.17 -3.00 -4.30
C TYR A 284 16.95 -3.69 -3.68
N ASN A 285 15.85 -3.70 -4.43
CA ASN A 285 14.81 -4.71 -4.35
C ASN A 285 15.06 -5.76 -5.45
N GLY A 286 14.16 -6.73 -5.58
CA GLY A 286 14.25 -7.77 -6.59
C GLY A 286 15.25 -8.88 -6.24
N THR A 287 15.69 -9.61 -7.23
CA THR A 287 16.50 -10.82 -7.09
C THR A 287 17.99 -10.50 -7.16
N SER A 288 18.80 -11.14 -6.33
CA SER A 288 20.25 -11.00 -6.33
C SER A 288 20.91 -11.63 -7.58
N ASP A 289 22.22 -11.43 -7.71
CA ASP A 289 22.99 -11.94 -8.87
C ASP A 289 23.06 -13.47 -8.97
N ASP A 290 22.76 -14.18 -7.88
CA ASP A 290 22.67 -15.65 -7.88
C ASP A 290 21.40 -16.18 -8.59
N GLY A 291 20.43 -15.35 -8.86
CA GLY A 291 19.16 -15.71 -9.49
C GLY A 291 18.21 -16.51 -8.60
N ILE A 292 18.57 -16.73 -7.34
CA ILE A 292 17.81 -17.53 -6.37
C ILE A 292 17.22 -16.63 -5.29
N ASN A 293 18.07 -15.83 -4.65
CA ASN A 293 17.73 -15.09 -3.45
C ASN A 293 17.22 -13.68 -3.75
N ALA A 294 16.28 -13.22 -2.94
CA ALA A 294 15.92 -11.81 -2.95
C ALA A 294 17.05 -10.95 -2.35
N ASN A 295 17.19 -9.73 -2.84
CA ASN A 295 18.14 -8.77 -2.30
C ASN A 295 17.85 -8.39 -0.84
N LYS A 296 16.61 -8.62 -0.38
CA LYS A 296 16.20 -8.40 1.01
C LYS A 296 15.32 -9.55 1.50
N PRO A 297 15.32 -9.82 2.82
CA PRO A 297 14.51 -10.91 3.38
C PRO A 297 13.01 -10.80 3.08
N ASP A 298 12.45 -9.60 3.13
CA ASP A 298 11.05 -9.34 2.85
C ASP A 298 10.64 -9.55 1.38
N GLY A 299 11.60 -9.59 0.47
CA GLY A 299 11.40 -9.97 -0.93
C GLY A 299 11.58 -11.47 -1.21
N GLN A 300 11.92 -12.29 -0.20
CA GLN A 300 12.05 -13.74 -0.32
C GLN A 300 10.71 -14.41 0.00
N ALA A 301 10.13 -15.14 -0.95
CA ALA A 301 8.76 -15.69 -0.81
C ALA A 301 8.61 -16.53 0.48
N ARG A 302 9.54 -17.47 0.72
CA ARG A 302 9.54 -18.29 1.93
C ARG A 302 9.63 -17.46 3.20
N GLU A 303 10.58 -16.52 3.27
CA GLU A 303 10.79 -15.69 4.45
C GLU A 303 9.60 -14.75 4.70
N PHE A 304 9.02 -14.22 3.64
CA PHE A 304 7.79 -13.45 3.70
C PHE A 304 6.65 -14.28 4.30
N PHE A 305 6.36 -15.46 3.72
CA PHE A 305 5.27 -16.31 4.18
C PHE A 305 5.48 -16.79 5.62
N ASP A 306 6.69 -17.24 5.96
CA ASP A 306 7.03 -17.68 7.31
C ASP A 306 6.89 -16.57 8.36
N GLY A 307 7.10 -15.32 7.95
CA GLY A 307 6.98 -14.12 8.79
C GLY A 307 5.54 -13.65 9.05
N LEU A 308 4.57 -14.09 8.25
CA LEU A 308 3.16 -13.72 8.42
C LEU A 308 2.60 -14.28 9.73
N ASN A 309 1.58 -13.61 10.26
CA ASN A 309 0.80 -14.11 11.38
C ASN A 309 -0.10 -15.28 10.94
N ASP A 310 -0.53 -16.11 11.89
CA ASP A 310 -1.23 -17.36 11.58
C ASP A 310 -2.59 -17.14 10.90
N ASP A 311 -3.30 -16.08 11.25
CA ASP A 311 -4.58 -15.72 10.63
C ASP A 311 -4.42 -15.27 9.16
N VAL A 312 -3.34 -14.55 8.85
CA VAL A 312 -2.98 -14.18 7.47
C VAL A 312 -2.58 -15.41 6.67
N LYS A 313 -1.75 -16.30 7.25
CA LYS A 313 -1.38 -17.58 6.62
C LYS A 313 -2.61 -18.43 6.31
N GLU A 314 -3.54 -18.54 7.26
CA GLU A 314 -4.78 -19.29 7.05
C GLU A 314 -5.60 -18.71 5.89
N ALA A 315 -5.75 -17.38 5.84
CA ALA A 315 -6.46 -16.70 4.77
C ALA A 315 -5.76 -16.92 3.41
N PHE A 316 -4.46 -16.71 3.33
CA PHE A 316 -3.70 -16.90 2.09
C PHE A 316 -3.82 -18.35 1.59
N GLN A 317 -3.67 -19.33 2.47
CA GLN A 317 -3.83 -20.75 2.11
C GLN A 317 -5.23 -21.07 1.59
N ALA A 318 -6.27 -20.48 2.17
CA ALA A 318 -7.65 -20.66 1.72
C ALA A 318 -7.86 -20.14 0.29
N TYR A 319 -7.16 -19.06 -0.09
CA TYR A 319 -7.18 -18.50 -1.45
C TYR A 319 -6.15 -19.14 -2.39
N GLY A 320 -5.29 -20.02 -1.88
CA GLY A 320 -4.21 -20.65 -2.67
C GLY A 320 -3.08 -19.68 -3.00
N ALA A 321 -2.84 -18.71 -2.13
CA ALA A 321 -1.79 -17.70 -2.26
C ALA A 321 -0.73 -17.85 -1.15
N GLU A 322 0.47 -17.38 -1.42
CA GLU A 322 1.57 -17.28 -0.44
C GLU A 322 2.11 -15.84 -0.32
N THR A 323 1.72 -14.96 -1.24
CA THR A 323 2.22 -13.58 -1.31
C THR A 323 1.10 -12.57 -1.58
N TYR A 324 1.33 -11.30 -1.30
CA TYR A 324 0.41 -10.23 -1.69
C TYR A 324 0.26 -10.10 -3.21
N VAL A 325 1.33 -10.37 -3.97
CA VAL A 325 1.28 -10.40 -5.43
C VAL A 325 0.26 -11.42 -5.92
N GLU A 326 0.26 -12.62 -5.34
CA GLU A 326 -0.69 -13.67 -5.69
C GLU A 326 -2.12 -13.34 -5.26
N MET A 327 -2.29 -12.68 -4.10
CA MET A 327 -3.60 -12.19 -3.65
C MET A 327 -4.14 -11.09 -4.56
N LEU A 328 -3.30 -10.13 -4.97
CA LEU A 328 -3.71 -8.97 -5.77
C LEU A 328 -3.75 -9.26 -7.28
N GLY A 329 -3.15 -10.36 -7.74
CA GLY A 329 -3.34 -10.89 -9.08
C GLY A 329 -2.19 -10.63 -10.04
N THR A 330 -2.28 -9.67 -10.97
CA THR A 330 -1.34 -9.63 -12.10
C THR A 330 0.01 -8.98 -11.74
N ASN A 331 1.08 -9.54 -12.32
CA ASN A 331 2.44 -8.98 -12.23
C ASN A 331 2.90 -8.47 -13.61
N GLU A 332 2.04 -7.71 -14.29
CA GLU A 332 2.34 -7.16 -15.60
C GLU A 332 2.90 -5.74 -15.49
N ALA A 333 3.92 -5.43 -16.29
CA ALA A 333 4.43 -4.08 -16.37
C ALA A 333 3.39 -3.15 -17.05
N PRO A 334 3.06 -2.00 -16.45
CA PRO A 334 1.98 -1.15 -16.92
C PRO A 334 2.30 -0.36 -18.21
N GLY A 335 3.54 -0.31 -18.65
CA GLY A 335 3.97 0.38 -19.87
C GLY A 335 5.06 1.43 -19.64
N GLU A 336 5.55 2.01 -20.74
CA GLU A 336 6.68 2.95 -20.70
C GLU A 336 6.33 4.29 -20.05
N TRP A 337 5.05 4.68 -20.04
CA TRP A 337 4.53 5.91 -19.47
C TRP A 337 4.38 5.85 -17.94
N TYR A 338 4.45 4.69 -17.35
CA TYR A 338 4.32 4.49 -15.92
C TYR A 338 5.66 4.70 -15.17
N PRO A 339 5.67 5.29 -13.97
CA PRO A 339 4.55 5.93 -13.27
C PRO A 339 4.38 7.41 -13.67
N MET A 340 3.14 7.82 -13.91
CA MET A 340 2.82 9.22 -14.22
C MET A 340 2.81 10.12 -12.98
N TRP A 341 2.52 9.59 -11.80
CA TRP A 341 2.42 10.36 -10.55
C TRP A 341 3.68 11.19 -10.23
N SER A 342 4.85 10.74 -10.66
CA SER A 342 6.09 11.50 -10.46
C SER A 342 6.14 12.80 -11.25
N PHE A 343 5.33 12.94 -12.31
CA PHE A 343 5.25 14.17 -13.10
C PHE A 343 4.51 15.28 -12.36
N SER A 344 3.55 14.94 -11.49
CA SER A 344 2.82 15.93 -10.69
C SER A 344 3.74 16.75 -9.79
N ASN A 345 4.85 16.17 -9.34
CA ASN A 345 5.88 16.86 -8.57
C ASN A 345 6.58 17.99 -9.35
N ASN A 346 6.48 17.98 -10.67
CA ASN A 346 7.05 19.01 -11.53
C ASN A 346 6.04 20.13 -11.87
N PHE A 347 4.79 20.01 -11.45
CA PHE A 347 3.79 21.03 -11.70
C PHE A 347 4.10 22.27 -10.86
N ASN A 348 4.37 23.35 -11.57
CA ASN A 348 4.71 24.62 -10.94
C ASN A 348 3.48 25.53 -10.94
N THR A 349 3.09 26.03 -9.77
CA THR A 349 1.94 26.95 -9.59
C THR A 349 2.06 28.26 -10.38
N SER A 350 3.22 28.57 -10.95
CA SER A 350 3.38 29.67 -11.89
C SER A 350 2.90 29.37 -13.33
N THR A 351 2.55 28.11 -13.61
CA THR A 351 2.01 27.69 -14.91
C THR A 351 0.50 27.45 -14.81
N PRO A 352 -0.25 27.65 -15.92
CA PRO A 352 -1.69 27.36 -15.94
C PRO A 352 -2.02 25.92 -15.49
N GLY A 353 -1.26 24.93 -15.93
CA GLY A 353 -1.45 23.52 -15.53
C GLY A 353 -1.21 23.30 -14.05
N GLY A 354 -0.15 23.89 -13.48
CA GLY A 354 0.14 23.79 -12.05
C GLY A 354 -0.88 24.51 -11.17
N MET A 355 -1.42 25.64 -11.64
CA MET A 355 -2.53 26.32 -10.96
C MET A 355 -3.81 25.48 -10.98
N ALA A 356 -4.15 24.89 -12.14
CA ALA A 356 -5.30 24.00 -12.28
C ALA A 356 -5.16 22.77 -11.38
N TRP A 357 -3.99 22.12 -11.38
CA TRP A 357 -3.70 20.97 -10.52
C TRP A 357 -3.95 21.27 -9.04
N THR A 358 -3.41 22.40 -8.57
CA THR A 358 -3.61 22.83 -7.16
C THR A 358 -5.08 23.07 -6.88
N LYS A 359 -5.79 23.77 -7.80
CA LYS A 359 -7.21 24.10 -7.61
C LYS A 359 -8.10 22.87 -7.62
N ILE A 360 -7.84 21.91 -8.50
CA ILE A 360 -8.53 20.62 -8.54
C ILE A 360 -8.35 19.87 -7.20
N GLY A 361 -7.14 19.85 -6.66
CA GLY A 361 -6.89 19.28 -5.33
C GLY A 361 -7.73 19.93 -4.24
N GLU A 362 -7.75 21.27 -4.18
CA GLU A 362 -8.59 22.01 -3.22
C GLU A 362 -10.08 21.67 -3.35
N VAL A 363 -10.59 21.61 -4.59
CA VAL A 363 -12.01 21.25 -4.86
C VAL A 363 -12.30 19.83 -4.39
N LYS A 364 -11.44 18.87 -4.70
CA LYS A 364 -11.63 17.49 -4.24
C LYS A 364 -11.67 17.41 -2.72
N HIS A 365 -10.73 18.03 -2.03
CA HIS A 365 -10.68 18.03 -0.57
C HIS A 365 -11.90 18.71 0.08
N GLU A 366 -12.46 19.72 -0.55
CA GLU A 366 -13.65 20.41 -0.05
C GLU A 366 -14.94 19.63 -0.31
N TYR A 367 -15.11 19.09 -1.53
CA TYR A 367 -16.41 18.58 -1.97
C TYR A 367 -16.58 17.07 -1.79
N LEU A 368 -15.55 16.23 -1.98
CA LEU A 368 -15.72 14.79 -1.91
C LEU A 368 -16.21 14.28 -0.53
N PRO A 369 -15.74 14.80 0.61
CA PRO A 369 -16.35 14.49 1.90
C PRO A 369 -17.82 14.87 1.98
N GLN A 370 -18.19 16.03 1.42
CA GLN A 370 -19.58 16.50 1.41
C GLN A 370 -20.46 15.59 0.55
N VAL A 371 -19.94 15.11 -0.58
CA VAL A 371 -20.64 14.14 -1.44
C VAL A 371 -20.93 12.85 -0.68
N VAL A 372 -19.94 12.31 0.04
CA VAL A 372 -20.14 11.08 0.83
C VAL A 372 -21.15 11.28 1.96
N MET A 373 -21.11 12.42 2.64
CA MET A 373 -22.01 12.72 3.78
C MET A 373 -23.39 13.26 3.37
N ALA A 374 -23.61 13.51 2.08
CA ALA A 374 -24.81 14.22 1.60
C ALA A 374 -26.10 13.44 1.86
N ALA A 375 -27.15 14.15 2.24
CA ALA A 375 -28.51 13.60 2.24
C ALA A 375 -29.03 13.35 0.81
N ASP A 376 -28.67 14.25 -0.13
CA ASP A 376 -28.98 14.17 -1.56
C ASP A 376 -27.65 14.06 -2.34
N PHE A 377 -27.32 12.86 -2.76
CA PHE A 377 -26.10 12.57 -3.49
C PHE A 377 -26.04 13.28 -4.83
N ASP A 378 -27.12 13.22 -5.62
CA ASP A 378 -27.14 13.77 -6.98
C ASP A 378 -26.87 15.27 -6.99
N LYS A 379 -27.47 15.97 -6.01
CA LYS A 379 -27.22 17.40 -5.84
C LYS A 379 -25.78 17.69 -5.44
N ALA A 380 -25.26 16.96 -4.46
CA ALA A 380 -23.89 17.18 -3.97
C ALA A 380 -22.86 16.85 -5.05
N TRP A 381 -23.09 15.80 -5.83
CA TRP A 381 -22.23 15.46 -6.97
C TRP A 381 -22.28 16.53 -8.06
N ALA A 382 -23.45 17.09 -8.37
CA ALA A 382 -23.58 18.19 -9.33
C ALA A 382 -22.82 19.46 -8.85
N ASP A 383 -22.92 19.79 -7.56
CA ASP A 383 -22.20 20.92 -6.97
C ASP A 383 -20.66 20.69 -7.03
N TYR A 384 -20.19 19.45 -6.81
CA TYR A 384 -18.79 19.06 -7.01
C TYR A 384 -18.34 19.24 -8.46
N MET A 385 -19.13 18.71 -9.41
CA MET A 385 -18.81 18.80 -10.84
C MET A 385 -18.76 20.25 -11.34
N ASP A 386 -19.65 21.09 -10.86
CA ASP A 386 -19.66 22.53 -11.19
C ASP A 386 -18.37 23.21 -10.68
N ALA A 387 -17.94 22.90 -9.45
CA ALA A 387 -16.71 23.44 -8.87
C ALA A 387 -15.45 22.88 -9.56
N TYR A 388 -15.46 21.59 -9.93
CA TYR A 388 -14.34 20.91 -10.59
C TYR A 388 -14.07 21.45 -11.99
N ASN A 389 -15.13 21.78 -12.73
CA ASN A 389 -15.04 22.32 -14.10
C ASN A 389 -14.82 23.83 -14.18
N ALA A 390 -14.89 24.56 -13.06
CA ALA A 390 -14.70 26.00 -13.01
C ALA A 390 -13.24 26.43 -13.02
#